data_8ce8615f84687e92319585a954ed086c
#
_entry.id   8ce8615f84687e92319585a954ed086c
#
_cell.length_a   1.000
_cell.length_b   1.000
_cell.length_c   1.000
_cell.angle_alpha   90.00
_cell.angle_beta   90.00
_cell.angle_gamma   90.00
#
_symmetry.space_group_name_H-M   'P 1'
#
loop_
_entity.id
_entity.type
_entity.pdbx_description
1 polymer ?
#
loop_
_entity_poly.entity_id
_entity_poly.type
_entity_poly.pdbx_seq_one_letter_code
_entity_poly.pdbx_strand_id
1 'polypeptide(L)'
;MKQTKTILNSSNDKIFVEVYIPEIIKTTIIFCHGITGCRKGRVPEDSYFQVLAEKLCALGNKVVLFDFSGHGDSEGNDYDVCLSKSTDELERVFSQEVVDSKNVYFLAFSYGAAVLDNFLSQNPNITPSKMVLFSPCIFPLESCFLNPESVFGKDIYKAYIDGSLLSNGYTIVGAKNFRFGYKMIEECKEYKVSELQKYADRIIVMAGICDVILNTKYNEQFCQKYRIPIKYYNASHSLYETIDNVSQDVMDFFKS
;
A
#
# COMPACT_ATOMS: atom_id res chain seq x y z
N MET A 1 -5.56 21.56 9.15
CA MET A 1 -4.26 22.16 8.71
C MET A 1 -3.45 21.09 7.95
N LYS A 2 -2.75 21.46 6.89
CA LYS A 2 -1.86 20.55 6.13
C LYS A 2 -0.40 20.89 6.45
N GLN A 3 0.41 19.89 6.74
CA GLN A 3 1.85 20.02 7.00
C GLN A 3 2.63 19.02 6.14
N THR A 4 3.86 19.39 5.78
CA THR A 4 4.81 18.49 5.11
C THR A 4 6.11 18.43 5.90
N LYS A 5 6.73 17.26 5.93
CA LYS A 5 8.03 17.03 6.59
C LYS A 5 8.77 15.88 5.94
N THR A 6 9.99 15.65 6.38
CA THR A 6 10.78 14.49 5.99
C THR A 6 11.16 13.68 7.22
N ILE A 7 11.22 12.35 7.05
CA ILE A 7 11.67 11.38 8.06
C ILE A 7 12.85 10.63 7.44
N LEU A 8 13.88 10.33 8.18
CA LEU A 8 15.00 9.51 7.69
C LEU A 8 14.68 8.03 7.87
N ASN A 9 14.85 7.23 6.81
CA ASN A 9 14.82 5.76 6.89
C ASN A 9 16.16 5.20 7.42
N SER A 10 16.27 3.87 7.54
CA SER A 10 17.48 3.20 8.03
C SER A 10 18.71 3.40 7.13
N SER A 11 18.51 3.75 5.87
CA SER A 11 19.58 4.07 4.90
C SER A 11 19.92 5.58 4.84
N ASN A 12 19.33 6.41 5.71
CA ASN A 12 19.40 7.87 5.72
C ASN A 12 18.76 8.56 4.49
N ASP A 13 17.94 7.87 3.71
CA ASP A 13 17.13 8.51 2.68
C ASP A 13 16.00 9.31 3.33
N LYS A 14 15.68 10.49 2.78
CA LYS A 14 14.55 11.30 3.25
C LYS A 14 13.25 10.76 2.67
N ILE A 15 12.37 10.33 3.57
CA ILE A 15 11.00 9.92 3.27
C ILE A 15 10.10 11.14 3.39
N PHE A 16 9.42 11.50 2.32
CA PHE A 16 8.50 12.64 2.31
C PHE A 16 7.16 12.25 2.92
N VAL A 17 6.72 13.05 3.89
CA VAL A 17 5.48 12.83 4.66
C VAL A 17 4.59 14.06 4.57
N GLU A 18 3.31 13.85 4.31
CA GLU A 18 2.26 14.86 4.25
C GLU A 18 1.18 14.52 5.28
N VAL A 19 0.90 15.46 6.19
CA VAL A 19 -0.01 15.23 7.31
C VAL A 19 -1.16 16.23 7.26
N TYR A 20 -2.38 15.72 7.30
CA TYR A 20 -3.61 16.48 7.45
C TYR A 20 -4.07 16.41 8.90
N ILE A 21 -4.16 17.55 9.56
CA ILE A 21 -4.44 17.66 10.99
C ILE A 21 -5.78 18.38 11.19
N PRO A 22 -6.80 17.73 11.77
CA PRO A 22 -8.06 18.36 12.14
C PRO A 22 -7.88 19.21 13.42
N GLU A 23 -8.90 20.00 13.78
CA GLU A 23 -8.89 20.74 15.05
C GLU A 23 -8.86 19.81 16.27
N ILE A 24 -9.61 18.71 16.20
CA ILE A 24 -9.65 17.67 17.24
C ILE A 24 -9.35 16.33 16.58
N ILE A 25 -8.29 15.67 17.04
CA ILE A 25 -7.88 14.36 16.53
C ILE A 25 -8.68 13.28 17.24
N LYS A 26 -9.53 12.56 16.50
CA LYS A 26 -10.27 11.39 16.97
C LYS A 26 -9.48 10.10 16.73
N THR A 27 -8.83 10.00 15.58
CA THR A 27 -8.15 8.80 15.07
C THR A 27 -6.98 9.24 14.20
N THR A 28 -5.94 8.42 14.10
CA THR A 28 -4.88 8.60 13.09
C THR A 28 -5.06 7.57 11.99
N ILE A 29 -5.06 8.00 10.74
CA ILE A 29 -5.11 7.16 9.54
C ILE A 29 -3.76 7.23 8.84
N ILE A 30 -3.13 6.09 8.60
CA ILE A 30 -1.89 5.99 7.81
C ILE A 30 -2.21 5.33 6.48
N PHE A 31 -1.72 5.90 5.39
CA PHE A 31 -1.91 5.41 4.05
C PHE A 31 -0.61 4.85 3.46
N CYS A 32 -0.62 3.57 3.06
CA CYS A 32 0.47 2.86 2.41
C CYS A 32 0.16 2.74 0.90
N HIS A 33 0.90 3.43 0.04
CA HIS A 33 0.68 3.37 -1.41
C HIS A 33 1.25 2.09 -2.04
N GLY A 34 0.85 1.82 -3.29
CA GLY A 34 1.34 0.69 -4.08
C GLY A 34 2.70 0.94 -4.74
N ILE A 35 3.32 -0.15 -5.23
CA ILE A 35 4.56 -0.05 -6.02
C ILE A 35 4.31 0.80 -7.26
N THR A 36 5.30 1.59 -7.68
CA THR A 36 5.25 2.60 -8.76
C THR A 36 4.25 3.75 -8.55
N GLY A 37 3.50 3.76 -7.43
CA GLY A 37 2.63 4.85 -7.02
C GLY A 37 3.33 5.89 -6.16
N CYS A 38 2.54 6.77 -5.55
CA CYS A 38 3.00 7.72 -4.54
C CYS A 38 1.82 8.15 -3.66
N ARG A 39 2.08 8.97 -2.64
CA ARG A 39 1.06 9.53 -1.73
C ARG A 39 -0.06 10.32 -2.43
N LYS A 40 0.16 10.78 -3.66
CA LYS A 40 -0.86 11.51 -4.44
C LYS A 40 -1.79 10.56 -5.19
N GLY A 41 -1.29 9.38 -5.58
CA GLY A 41 -2.02 8.41 -6.37
C GLY A 41 -1.10 7.61 -7.28
N ARG A 42 -1.63 7.18 -8.43
CA ARG A 42 -0.86 6.44 -9.44
C ARG A 42 0.22 7.31 -10.09
N VAL A 43 -0.11 8.57 -10.34
CA VAL A 43 0.79 9.59 -10.86
C VAL A 43 0.67 10.86 -10.00
N PRO A 44 1.68 11.75 -9.99
CA PRO A 44 1.63 12.96 -9.15
C PRO A 44 0.45 13.89 -9.43
N GLU A 45 -0.11 13.84 -10.63
CA GLU A 45 -1.22 14.66 -11.08
C GLU A 45 -2.59 14.15 -10.62
N ASP A 46 -2.70 12.87 -10.24
CA ASP A 46 -3.98 12.26 -9.86
C ASP A 46 -4.60 12.90 -8.61
N SER A 47 -3.78 13.17 -7.60
CA SER A 47 -4.14 13.85 -6.33
C SER A 47 -5.34 13.24 -5.57
N TYR A 48 -5.86 12.08 -5.98
CA TYR A 48 -7.11 11.55 -5.40
C TYR A 48 -6.93 11.04 -3.97
N PHE A 49 -5.75 10.53 -3.60
CA PHE A 49 -5.46 10.18 -2.22
C PHE A 49 -5.39 11.41 -1.31
N GLN A 50 -4.93 12.54 -1.86
CA GLN A 50 -4.94 13.80 -1.14
C GLN A 50 -6.37 14.32 -0.94
N VAL A 51 -7.23 14.22 -1.95
CA VAL A 51 -8.66 14.57 -1.85
C VAL A 51 -9.37 13.68 -0.83
N LEU A 52 -9.09 12.38 -0.82
CA LEU A 52 -9.63 11.47 0.20
C LEU A 52 -9.11 11.84 1.60
N ALA A 53 -7.83 12.20 1.74
CA ALA A 53 -7.26 12.62 3.00
C ALA A 53 -7.91 13.91 3.53
N GLU A 54 -8.22 14.87 2.67
CA GLU A 54 -8.96 16.08 3.04
C GLU A 54 -10.37 15.76 3.55
N LYS A 55 -11.11 14.90 2.83
CA LYS A 55 -12.44 14.44 3.25
C LYS A 55 -12.39 13.72 4.61
N LEU A 56 -11.42 12.83 4.82
CA LEU A 56 -11.24 12.11 6.09
C LEU A 56 -10.79 13.04 7.22
N CYS A 57 -9.94 14.03 6.94
CA CYS A 57 -9.54 15.04 7.91
C CYS A 57 -10.72 15.89 8.37
N ALA A 58 -11.63 16.27 7.46
CA ALA A 58 -12.85 16.99 7.80
C ALA A 58 -13.78 16.22 8.76
N LEU A 59 -13.66 14.88 8.82
CA LEU A 59 -14.37 14.03 9.77
C LEU A 59 -13.68 13.92 11.15
N GLY A 60 -12.57 14.61 11.36
CA GLY A 60 -11.82 14.63 12.62
C GLY A 60 -10.70 13.59 12.68
N ASN A 61 -10.25 13.05 11.55
CA ASN A 61 -9.11 12.13 11.52
C ASN A 61 -7.82 12.88 11.17
N LYS A 62 -6.75 12.60 11.89
CA LYS A 62 -5.39 12.92 11.43
C LYS A 62 -5.05 11.96 10.31
N VAL A 63 -4.70 12.44 9.12
CA VAL A 63 -4.36 11.58 7.98
C VAL A 63 -2.91 11.78 7.58
N VAL A 64 -2.18 10.69 7.47
CA VAL A 64 -0.76 10.64 7.15
C VAL A 64 -0.59 9.96 5.80
N LEU A 65 -0.13 10.70 4.82
CA LEU A 65 0.32 10.21 3.52
C LEU A 65 1.83 10.30 3.47
N PHE A 66 2.50 9.32 2.88
CA PHE A 66 3.94 9.37 2.69
C PHE A 66 4.33 8.65 1.40
N ASP A 67 5.51 8.94 0.89
CA ASP A 67 6.10 8.21 -0.24
C ASP A 67 7.15 7.25 0.30
N PHE A 68 7.09 5.97 -0.06
CA PHE A 68 8.20 5.04 0.18
C PHE A 68 9.45 5.52 -0.56
N SER A 69 10.65 5.16 -0.10
CA SER A 69 11.90 5.47 -0.82
C SER A 69 11.84 5.00 -2.27
N GLY A 70 12.50 5.76 -3.16
CA GLY A 70 12.45 5.51 -4.60
C GLY A 70 11.11 5.82 -5.28
N HIS A 71 10.17 6.46 -4.55
CA HIS A 71 8.85 6.86 -5.06
C HIS A 71 8.56 8.34 -4.75
N GLY A 72 7.75 8.96 -5.59
CA GLY A 72 7.23 10.32 -5.39
C GLY A 72 8.30 11.36 -5.14
N ASP A 73 8.20 12.04 -3.99
CA ASP A 73 9.14 13.09 -3.56
C ASP A 73 10.15 12.56 -2.51
N SER A 74 10.14 11.25 -2.18
CA SER A 74 11.14 10.62 -1.32
C SER A 74 12.44 10.35 -2.05
N GLU A 75 13.55 10.39 -1.30
CA GLU A 75 14.88 10.00 -1.79
C GLU A 75 15.00 8.46 -1.94
N GLY A 76 16.14 7.99 -2.39
CA GLY A 76 16.44 6.57 -2.60
C GLY A 76 16.23 6.14 -4.05
N ASN A 77 16.56 4.87 -4.32
CA ASN A 77 16.45 4.30 -5.66
C ASN A 77 15.28 3.31 -5.73
N ASP A 78 14.59 3.32 -6.85
CA ASP A 78 13.46 2.41 -7.11
C ASP A 78 13.87 0.92 -7.13
N TYR A 79 15.09 0.59 -7.58
CA TYR A 79 15.61 -0.78 -7.58
C TYR A 79 16.01 -1.30 -6.18
N ASP A 80 16.11 -0.42 -5.18
CA ASP A 80 16.39 -0.78 -3.79
C ASP A 80 15.10 -1.01 -2.98
N VAL A 81 13.94 -0.79 -3.59
CA VAL A 81 12.64 -1.03 -2.95
C VAL A 81 12.46 -2.52 -2.69
N CYS A 82 12.21 -2.87 -1.43
CA CYS A 82 11.93 -4.23 -1.02
C CYS A 82 11.03 -4.23 0.22
N LEU A 83 10.49 -5.38 0.57
CA LEU A 83 9.47 -5.49 1.63
C LEU A 83 10.01 -5.02 2.98
N SER A 84 11.23 -5.44 3.36
CA SER A 84 11.85 -5.07 4.64
C SER A 84 12.10 -3.57 4.75
N LYS A 85 12.60 -2.93 3.68
CA LYS A 85 12.85 -1.49 3.65
C LYS A 85 11.55 -0.69 3.76
N SER A 86 10.53 -1.05 2.99
CA SER A 86 9.22 -0.40 3.05
C SER A 86 8.54 -0.58 4.41
N THR A 87 8.76 -1.72 5.07
CA THR A 87 8.26 -1.98 6.43
C THR A 87 8.95 -1.09 7.46
N ASP A 88 10.29 -0.95 7.42
CA ASP A 88 11.06 -0.01 8.28
C ASP A 88 10.55 1.43 8.09
N GLU A 89 10.29 1.84 6.86
CA GLU A 89 9.77 3.18 6.56
C GLU A 89 8.36 3.40 7.15
N LEU A 90 7.46 2.42 7.02
CA LEU A 90 6.15 2.49 7.66
C LEU A 90 6.27 2.56 9.19
N GLU A 91 7.18 1.78 9.79
CA GLU A 91 7.41 1.81 11.24
C GLU A 91 7.90 3.18 11.72
N ARG A 92 8.80 3.82 10.98
CA ARG A 92 9.28 5.17 11.31
C ARG A 92 8.19 6.22 11.18
N VAL A 93 7.39 6.14 10.12
CA VAL A 93 6.23 7.02 9.96
C VAL A 93 5.23 6.80 11.10
N PHE A 94 4.91 5.55 11.41
CA PHE A 94 4.03 5.19 12.52
C PHE A 94 4.54 5.75 13.85
N SER A 95 5.79 5.50 14.20
CA SER A 95 6.39 5.92 15.48
C SER A 95 6.40 7.44 15.67
N GLN A 96 6.48 8.21 14.59
CA GLN A 96 6.48 9.68 14.65
C GLN A 96 5.07 10.29 14.61
N GLU A 97 4.11 9.59 13.97
CA GLU A 97 2.79 10.17 13.71
C GLU A 97 1.70 9.65 14.63
N VAL A 98 1.85 8.47 15.21
CA VAL A 98 0.84 7.85 16.05
C VAL A 98 1.19 8.02 17.52
N VAL A 99 0.43 8.89 18.22
CA VAL A 99 0.59 9.12 19.65
C VAL A 99 -0.14 8.06 20.48
N ASP A 100 -1.31 7.60 19.98
CA ASP A 100 -2.13 6.56 20.63
C ASP A 100 -2.39 5.42 19.63
N SER A 101 -1.67 4.32 19.83
CA SER A 101 -1.77 3.12 18.99
C SER A 101 -3.11 2.38 19.07
N LYS A 102 -3.97 2.71 20.06
CA LYS A 102 -5.29 2.09 20.19
C LYS A 102 -6.32 2.65 19.21
N ASN A 103 -6.02 3.77 18.56
CA ASN A 103 -6.94 4.48 17.69
C ASN A 103 -6.28 4.76 16.34
N VAL A 104 -5.79 3.71 15.68
CA VAL A 104 -5.15 3.80 14.38
C VAL A 104 -5.93 3.01 13.33
N TYR A 105 -6.14 3.65 12.18
CA TYR A 105 -6.70 3.04 10.98
C TYR A 105 -5.62 3.01 9.88
N PHE A 106 -5.74 2.04 9.00
CA PHE A 106 -4.86 1.96 7.83
C PHE A 106 -5.66 1.95 6.53
N LEU A 107 -5.12 2.65 5.54
CA LEU A 107 -5.47 2.51 4.15
C LEU A 107 -4.26 1.93 3.43
N ALA A 108 -4.42 0.80 2.76
CA ALA A 108 -3.31 0.16 2.06
C ALA A 108 -3.70 -0.18 0.63
N PHE A 109 -2.94 0.33 -0.32
CA PHE A 109 -3.16 0.11 -1.75
C PHE A 109 -2.13 -0.87 -2.30
N SER A 110 -2.61 -1.91 -3.00
CA SER A 110 -1.78 -2.84 -3.76
C SER A 110 -0.64 -3.42 -2.89
N TYR A 111 0.62 -3.22 -3.27
CA TYR A 111 1.82 -3.60 -2.52
C TYR A 111 1.84 -3.09 -1.08
N GLY A 112 1.28 -1.92 -0.83
CA GLY A 112 1.15 -1.36 0.53
C GLY A 112 0.41 -2.29 1.50
N ALA A 113 -0.44 -3.20 1.01
CA ALA A 113 -1.11 -4.21 1.84
C ALA A 113 -0.14 -5.30 2.34
N ALA A 114 0.82 -5.73 1.52
CA ALA A 114 1.87 -6.66 1.96
C ALA A 114 2.82 -5.98 2.96
N VAL A 115 3.15 -4.70 2.74
CA VAL A 115 3.94 -3.91 3.70
C VAL A 115 3.22 -3.78 5.03
N LEU A 116 1.90 -3.50 5.02
CA LEU A 116 1.09 -3.42 6.24
C LEU A 116 1.05 -4.75 7.00
N ASP A 117 0.83 -5.87 6.30
CA ASP A 117 0.84 -7.21 6.92
C ASP A 117 2.18 -7.51 7.58
N ASN A 118 3.29 -7.24 6.87
CA ASN A 118 4.64 -7.45 7.40
C ASN A 118 4.95 -6.52 8.58
N PHE A 119 4.51 -5.26 8.53
CA PHE A 119 4.62 -4.31 9.64
C PHE A 119 3.89 -4.81 10.89
N LEU A 120 2.66 -5.30 10.75
CA LEU A 120 1.88 -5.84 11.87
C LEU A 120 2.52 -7.10 12.45
N SER A 121 3.17 -7.93 11.62
CA SER A 121 3.88 -9.13 12.09
C SER A 121 5.09 -8.80 12.98
N GLN A 122 5.77 -7.70 12.70
CA GLN A 122 6.91 -7.21 13.47
C GLN A 122 6.50 -6.40 14.70
N ASN A 123 5.25 -5.92 14.75
CA ASN A 123 4.73 -5.04 15.79
C ASN A 123 3.46 -5.63 16.45
N PRO A 124 3.55 -6.76 17.17
CA PRO A 124 2.38 -7.48 17.70
C PRO A 124 1.57 -6.69 18.75
N ASN A 125 2.12 -5.62 19.29
CA ASN A 125 1.44 -4.73 20.24
C ASN A 125 0.54 -3.70 19.54
N ILE A 126 0.66 -3.54 18.22
CA ILE A 126 -0.17 -2.63 17.45
C ILE A 126 -1.43 -3.38 17.02
N THR A 127 -2.58 -2.83 17.39
CA THR A 127 -3.88 -3.41 17.06
C THR A 127 -4.69 -2.39 16.27
N PRO A 128 -4.71 -2.48 14.93
CA PRO A 128 -5.52 -1.59 14.10
C PRO A 128 -6.99 -1.68 14.47
N SER A 129 -7.67 -0.53 14.55
CA SER A 129 -9.11 -0.52 14.79
C SER A 129 -9.91 -0.77 13.51
N LYS A 130 -9.44 -0.25 12.37
CA LYS A 130 -10.03 -0.50 11.05
C LYS A 130 -8.98 -0.44 9.94
N MET A 131 -9.19 -1.22 8.89
CA MET A 131 -8.33 -1.25 7.72
C MET A 131 -9.14 -1.31 6.43
N VAL A 132 -8.78 -0.48 5.45
CA VAL A 132 -9.29 -0.57 4.08
C VAL A 132 -8.16 -0.97 3.17
N LEU A 133 -8.35 -2.06 2.42
CA LEU A 133 -7.38 -2.58 1.48
C LEU A 133 -7.89 -2.36 0.05
N PHE A 134 -7.22 -1.50 -0.71
CA PHE A 134 -7.54 -1.23 -2.11
C PHE A 134 -6.74 -2.15 -3.03
N SER A 135 -7.42 -2.98 -3.81
CA SER A 135 -6.80 -3.92 -4.75
C SER A 135 -5.53 -4.56 -4.16
N PRO A 136 -5.61 -5.21 -2.97
CA PRO A 136 -4.43 -5.57 -2.17
C PRO A 136 -3.57 -6.63 -2.85
N CYS A 137 -2.25 -6.40 -2.89
CA CYS A 137 -1.26 -7.35 -3.38
C CYS A 137 -0.66 -8.14 -2.20
N ILE A 138 -1.47 -8.98 -1.55
CA ILE A 138 -1.08 -9.78 -0.38
C ILE A 138 -0.44 -11.12 -0.72
N PHE A 139 -0.42 -11.50 -1.99
CA PHE A 139 0.31 -12.64 -2.56
C PHE A 139 1.19 -12.12 -3.70
N PRO A 140 2.27 -11.36 -3.39
CA PRO A 140 2.94 -10.54 -4.40
C PRO A 140 3.56 -11.35 -5.53
N LEU A 141 4.10 -12.53 -5.27
CA LEU A 141 4.70 -13.36 -6.33
C LEU A 141 3.63 -13.94 -7.25
N GLU A 142 2.65 -14.65 -6.68
CA GLU A 142 1.66 -15.44 -7.41
C GLU A 142 0.62 -14.55 -8.09
N SER A 143 0.18 -13.49 -7.40
CA SER A 143 -0.86 -12.61 -7.94
C SER A 143 -0.34 -11.56 -8.91
N CYS A 144 0.96 -11.20 -8.83
CA CYS A 144 1.53 -10.08 -9.57
C CYS A 144 2.94 -10.34 -10.12
N PHE A 145 3.97 -10.32 -9.27
CA PHE A 145 5.38 -10.16 -9.69
C PHE A 145 5.92 -11.31 -10.55
N LEU A 146 5.58 -12.55 -10.23
CA LEU A 146 5.94 -13.72 -11.03
C LEU A 146 4.73 -14.31 -11.78
N ASN A 147 3.69 -13.51 -12.00
CA ASN A 147 2.54 -13.91 -12.80
C ASN A 147 2.71 -13.46 -14.26
N PRO A 148 2.87 -14.37 -15.22
CA PRO A 148 3.04 -14.03 -16.62
C PRO A 148 1.80 -13.39 -17.28
N GLU A 149 0.62 -13.54 -16.66
CA GLU A 149 -0.65 -12.95 -17.14
C GLU A 149 -0.84 -11.51 -16.62
N SER A 150 -0.09 -11.10 -15.58
CA SER A 150 -0.13 -9.74 -15.05
C SER A 150 0.50 -8.77 -16.05
N VAL A 151 -0.18 -7.68 -16.37
CA VAL A 151 0.38 -6.63 -17.24
C VAL A 151 1.64 -6.01 -16.64
N PHE A 152 1.72 -5.93 -15.31
CA PHE A 152 2.92 -5.45 -14.60
C PHE A 152 3.97 -6.55 -14.40
N GLY A 153 3.53 -7.75 -14.02
CA GLY A 153 4.42 -8.85 -13.62
C GLY A 153 5.06 -9.59 -14.78
N LYS A 154 4.49 -9.58 -15.98
CA LYS A 154 5.00 -10.35 -17.13
C LYS A 154 6.46 -10.06 -17.49
N ASP A 155 6.89 -8.79 -17.40
CA ASP A 155 8.27 -8.40 -17.71
C ASP A 155 9.22 -8.81 -16.59
N ILE A 156 8.77 -8.77 -15.33
CA ILE A 156 9.51 -9.27 -14.17
C ILE A 156 9.67 -10.79 -14.28
N TYR A 157 8.58 -11.50 -14.56
CA TYR A 157 8.58 -12.96 -14.74
C TYR A 157 9.55 -13.38 -15.84
N LYS A 158 9.51 -12.71 -17.00
CA LYS A 158 10.45 -12.98 -18.10
C LYS A 158 11.90 -12.80 -17.67
N ALA A 159 12.23 -11.65 -17.08
CA ALA A 159 13.58 -11.35 -16.60
C ALA A 159 14.05 -12.28 -15.47
N TYR A 160 13.11 -12.79 -14.66
CA TYR A 160 13.40 -13.79 -13.63
C TYR A 160 13.75 -15.15 -14.24
N ILE A 161 12.97 -15.62 -15.22
CA ILE A 161 13.16 -16.93 -15.85
C ILE A 161 14.44 -16.98 -16.71
N ASP A 162 14.76 -15.91 -17.45
CA ASP A 162 15.97 -15.85 -18.28
C ASP A 162 17.24 -15.49 -17.46
N GLY A 163 17.11 -15.22 -16.18
CA GLY A 163 18.21 -14.89 -15.27
C GLY A 163 18.74 -13.45 -15.37
N SER A 164 18.17 -12.61 -16.24
CA SER A 164 18.62 -11.24 -16.42
C SER A 164 18.31 -10.36 -15.20
N LEU A 165 17.20 -10.61 -14.50
CA LEU A 165 16.85 -9.92 -13.26
C LEU A 165 17.92 -10.13 -12.18
N LEU A 166 18.41 -11.38 -12.02
CA LEU A 166 19.48 -11.69 -11.07
C LEU A 166 20.81 -11.08 -11.48
N SER A 167 21.20 -11.25 -12.76
CA SER A 167 22.52 -10.80 -13.25
C SER A 167 22.65 -9.29 -13.29
N ASN A 168 21.57 -8.55 -13.59
CA ASN A 168 21.56 -7.09 -13.66
C ASN A 168 21.18 -6.43 -12.33
N GLY A 169 20.63 -7.21 -11.36
CA GLY A 169 20.11 -6.72 -10.09
C GLY A 169 18.71 -6.11 -10.17
N TYR A 170 18.26 -5.72 -11.37
CA TYR A 170 16.91 -5.17 -11.60
C TYR A 170 16.42 -5.41 -13.04
N THR A 171 15.12 -5.21 -13.26
CA THR A 171 14.50 -5.11 -14.59
C THR A 171 13.64 -3.85 -14.66
N ILE A 172 13.44 -3.33 -15.87
CA ILE A 172 12.59 -2.14 -16.09
C ILE A 172 11.15 -2.59 -16.33
N VAL A 173 10.21 -1.98 -15.63
CA VAL A 173 8.78 -2.34 -15.71
C VAL A 173 7.90 -1.11 -15.88
N GLY A 174 6.80 -1.31 -16.61
CA GLY A 174 5.74 -0.33 -16.79
C GLY A 174 6.15 0.93 -17.56
N ALA A 175 5.18 1.79 -17.80
CA ALA A 175 5.35 3.01 -18.59
C ALA A 175 6.25 4.08 -17.93
N LYS A 176 6.47 3.97 -16.61
CA LYS A 176 7.33 4.89 -15.84
C LYS A 176 8.81 4.48 -15.81
N ASN A 177 9.19 3.41 -16.52
CA ASN A 177 10.53 2.84 -16.49
C ASN A 177 11.02 2.55 -15.06
N PHE A 178 10.14 2.05 -14.20
CA PHE A 178 10.48 1.68 -12.83
C PHE A 178 11.48 0.52 -12.84
N ARG A 179 12.58 0.66 -12.11
CA ARG A 179 13.60 -0.39 -11.96
C ARG A 179 13.21 -1.31 -10.81
N PHE A 180 12.63 -2.45 -11.14
CA PHE A 180 12.19 -3.44 -10.16
C PHE A 180 13.38 -4.33 -9.75
N GLY A 181 13.76 -4.26 -8.49
CA GLY A 181 14.96 -4.91 -7.95
C GLY A 181 14.77 -6.41 -7.67
N TYR A 182 15.83 -7.21 -7.86
CA TYR A 182 15.83 -8.65 -7.56
C TYR A 182 15.55 -8.94 -6.08
N LYS A 183 16.03 -8.07 -5.18
CA LYS A 183 15.82 -8.22 -3.72
C LYS A 183 14.34 -8.30 -3.33
N MET A 184 13.46 -7.59 -4.05
CA MET A 184 12.01 -7.70 -3.83
C MET A 184 11.51 -9.13 -4.04
N ILE A 185 11.99 -9.83 -5.08
CA ILE A 185 11.63 -11.24 -5.32
C ILE A 185 12.15 -12.14 -4.21
N GLU A 186 13.39 -11.95 -3.76
CA GLU A 186 13.98 -12.77 -2.70
C GLU A 186 13.17 -12.66 -1.40
N GLU A 187 12.85 -11.44 -0.98
CA GLU A 187 12.07 -11.23 0.24
C GLU A 187 10.62 -11.74 0.12
N CYS A 188 10.00 -11.55 -1.06
CA CYS A 188 8.66 -12.06 -1.30
C CYS A 188 8.56 -13.58 -1.34
N LYS A 189 9.65 -14.33 -1.59
CA LYS A 189 9.66 -15.82 -1.46
C LYS A 189 9.47 -16.27 -0.02
N GLU A 190 9.99 -15.51 0.92
CA GLU A 190 9.90 -15.83 2.34
C GLU A 190 8.62 -15.24 2.99
N TYR A 191 8.04 -14.22 2.34
CA TYR A 191 6.84 -13.56 2.84
C TYR A 191 5.61 -14.45 2.72
N LYS A 192 4.82 -14.49 3.81
CA LYS A 192 3.50 -15.12 3.83
C LYS A 192 2.55 -14.24 4.60
N VAL A 193 1.41 -13.92 4.01
CA VAL A 193 0.36 -13.17 4.71
C VAL A 193 -0.03 -13.89 5.99
N SER A 194 0.07 -13.21 7.14
CA SER A 194 -0.10 -13.82 8.46
C SER A 194 -0.89 -12.99 9.46
N GLU A 195 -0.89 -11.68 9.31
CA GLU A 195 -1.49 -10.77 10.30
C GLU A 195 -2.87 -10.28 9.90
N LEU A 196 -3.09 -9.90 8.65
CA LEU A 196 -4.38 -9.36 8.19
C LEU A 196 -5.57 -10.27 8.54
N GLN A 197 -5.38 -11.58 8.47
CA GLN A 197 -6.43 -12.54 8.82
C GLN A 197 -6.85 -12.49 10.29
N LYS A 198 -6.00 -12.00 11.20
CA LYS A 198 -6.32 -11.87 12.62
C LYS A 198 -7.29 -10.72 12.89
N TYR A 199 -7.40 -9.80 11.94
CA TYR A 199 -8.24 -8.61 12.00
C TYR A 199 -9.37 -8.63 10.97
N ALA A 200 -9.81 -9.84 10.57
CA ALA A 200 -10.80 -10.01 9.49
C ALA A 200 -12.12 -9.24 9.72
N ASP A 201 -12.52 -9.07 10.97
CA ASP A 201 -13.70 -8.30 11.41
C ASP A 201 -13.51 -6.78 11.32
N ARG A 202 -12.30 -6.32 11.05
CA ARG A 202 -11.90 -4.90 11.00
C ARG A 202 -11.41 -4.47 9.62
N ILE A 203 -11.53 -5.36 8.63
CA ILE A 203 -11.05 -5.13 7.26
C ILE A 203 -12.22 -5.08 6.29
N ILE A 204 -12.13 -4.17 5.32
CA ILE A 204 -12.86 -4.25 4.07
C ILE A 204 -11.87 -4.23 2.90
N VAL A 205 -12.09 -5.10 1.92
CA VAL A 205 -11.35 -5.10 0.65
C VAL A 205 -12.20 -4.39 -0.41
N MET A 206 -11.59 -3.51 -1.18
CA MET A 206 -12.18 -2.81 -2.31
C MET A 206 -11.37 -3.15 -3.56
N ALA A 207 -12.01 -3.72 -4.59
CA ALA A 207 -11.31 -4.24 -5.75
C ALA A 207 -12.01 -3.86 -7.06
N GLY A 208 -11.22 -3.64 -8.12
CA GLY A 208 -11.71 -3.40 -9.47
C GLY A 208 -11.98 -4.71 -10.20
N ILE A 209 -13.13 -4.84 -10.88
CA ILE A 209 -13.44 -6.02 -11.70
C ILE A 209 -12.63 -6.08 -13.00
N CYS A 210 -12.04 -4.95 -13.42
CA CYS A 210 -11.18 -4.83 -14.60
C CYS A 210 -9.68 -4.79 -14.23
N ASP A 211 -9.32 -5.34 -13.08
CA ASP A 211 -7.91 -5.39 -12.64
C ASP A 211 -7.11 -6.37 -13.51
N VAL A 212 -6.14 -5.85 -14.24
CA VAL A 212 -5.21 -6.62 -15.10
C VAL A 212 -3.78 -6.67 -14.52
N ILE A 213 -3.60 -6.09 -13.33
CA ILE A 213 -2.33 -6.09 -12.61
C ILE A 213 -2.25 -7.28 -11.68
N LEU A 214 -3.35 -7.60 -10.98
CA LEU A 214 -3.41 -8.70 -10.03
C LEU A 214 -4.29 -9.85 -10.55
N ASN A 215 -3.90 -11.08 -10.26
CA ASN A 215 -4.83 -12.19 -10.28
C ASN A 215 -5.71 -12.12 -9.04
N THR A 216 -6.92 -11.59 -9.20
CA THR A 216 -7.85 -11.31 -8.10
C THR A 216 -8.34 -12.55 -7.36
N LYS A 217 -8.23 -13.74 -7.97
CA LYS A 217 -8.63 -15.02 -7.33
C LYS A 217 -7.94 -15.26 -5.99
N TYR A 218 -6.69 -14.82 -5.85
CA TYR A 218 -5.97 -14.97 -4.56
C TYR A 218 -6.62 -14.14 -3.46
N ASN A 219 -7.01 -12.90 -3.78
CA ASN A 219 -7.73 -12.03 -2.84
C ASN A 219 -9.12 -12.57 -2.52
N GLU A 220 -9.85 -13.06 -3.53
CA GLU A 220 -11.17 -13.68 -3.36
C GLU A 220 -11.11 -14.88 -2.43
N GLN A 221 -10.18 -15.81 -2.66
CA GLN A 221 -9.98 -16.98 -1.82
C GLN A 221 -9.60 -16.61 -0.38
N PHE A 222 -8.73 -15.60 -0.21
CA PHE A 222 -8.36 -15.10 1.10
C PHE A 222 -9.57 -14.49 1.82
N CYS A 223 -10.31 -13.60 1.17
CA CYS A 223 -11.49 -12.96 1.73
C CYS A 223 -12.57 -13.99 2.09
N GLN A 224 -12.82 -14.96 1.23
CA GLN A 224 -13.78 -16.04 1.49
C GLN A 224 -13.37 -16.89 2.68
N LYS A 225 -12.09 -17.30 2.73
CA LYS A 225 -11.55 -18.14 3.81
C LYS A 225 -11.69 -17.48 5.18
N TYR A 226 -11.41 -16.18 5.26
CA TYR A 226 -11.40 -15.44 6.53
C TYR A 226 -12.65 -14.60 6.76
N ARG A 227 -13.64 -14.68 5.86
CA ARG A 227 -14.90 -13.91 5.92
C ARG A 227 -14.70 -12.40 5.93
N ILE A 228 -13.69 -11.94 5.21
CA ILE A 228 -13.43 -10.50 5.03
C ILE A 228 -14.39 -9.97 3.96
N PRO A 229 -15.13 -8.90 4.22
CA PRO A 229 -15.96 -8.25 3.21
C PRO A 229 -15.12 -7.77 2.01
N ILE A 230 -15.58 -8.08 0.79
CA ILE A 230 -15.01 -7.56 -0.43
C ILE A 230 -16.08 -6.81 -1.24
N LYS A 231 -15.78 -5.58 -1.64
CA LYS A 231 -16.64 -4.75 -2.47
C LYS A 231 -15.98 -4.53 -3.82
N TYR A 232 -16.74 -4.80 -4.89
CA TYR A 232 -16.26 -4.68 -6.26
C TYR A 232 -16.77 -3.41 -6.94
N TYR A 233 -15.90 -2.82 -7.77
CA TYR A 233 -16.19 -1.63 -8.55
C TYR A 233 -15.92 -1.90 -10.04
N ASN A 234 -16.69 -1.28 -10.91
CA ASN A 234 -16.42 -1.31 -12.36
C ASN A 234 -15.23 -0.36 -12.67
N ALA A 235 -14.06 -0.79 -12.28
CA ALA A 235 -12.82 -0.01 -12.32
C ALA A 235 -11.61 -0.91 -12.55
N SER A 236 -10.50 -0.29 -12.93
CA SER A 236 -9.18 -0.92 -13.03
C SER A 236 -8.54 -1.13 -11.63
N HIS A 237 -7.28 -1.57 -11.61
CA HIS A 237 -6.49 -1.76 -10.39
C HIS A 237 -6.46 -0.54 -9.45
N SER A 238 -6.42 0.67 -10.02
CA SER A 238 -6.32 1.90 -9.25
C SER A 238 -7.64 2.36 -8.61
N LEU A 239 -8.78 1.81 -9.02
CA LEU A 239 -10.13 2.24 -8.64
C LEU A 239 -10.46 3.69 -9.01
N TYR A 240 -9.61 4.33 -9.81
CA TYR A 240 -9.71 5.76 -10.14
C TYR A 240 -11.03 6.10 -10.84
N GLU A 241 -11.53 5.22 -11.71
CA GLU A 241 -12.75 5.41 -12.49
C GLU A 241 -14.01 5.56 -11.63
N THR A 242 -13.94 5.10 -10.37
CA THR A 242 -15.06 5.11 -9.42
C THR A 242 -14.68 5.73 -8.08
N ILE A 243 -13.69 6.62 -8.07
CA ILE A 243 -13.06 7.11 -6.85
C ILE A 243 -14.02 7.83 -5.90
N ASP A 244 -15.05 8.51 -6.40
CA ASP A 244 -16.05 9.15 -5.55
C ASP A 244 -16.87 8.13 -4.76
N ASN A 245 -17.28 7.03 -5.41
CA ASN A 245 -17.99 5.93 -4.75
C ASN A 245 -17.08 5.23 -3.73
N VAL A 246 -15.83 4.95 -4.12
CA VAL A 246 -14.81 4.38 -3.24
C VAL A 246 -14.57 5.26 -2.02
N SER A 247 -14.42 6.58 -2.23
CA SER A 247 -14.22 7.54 -1.15
C SER A 247 -15.40 7.57 -0.18
N GLN A 248 -16.64 7.53 -0.70
CA GLN A 248 -17.83 7.49 0.13
C GLN A 248 -17.89 6.21 0.98
N ASP A 249 -17.61 5.07 0.38
CA ASP A 249 -17.61 3.78 1.08
C ASP A 249 -16.52 3.71 2.16
N VAL A 250 -15.34 4.28 1.92
CA VAL A 250 -14.28 4.41 2.95
C VAL A 250 -14.77 5.25 4.13
N MET A 251 -15.37 6.41 3.85
CA MET A 251 -15.88 7.29 4.89
C MET A 251 -16.98 6.61 5.72
N ASP A 252 -17.87 5.86 5.08
CA ASP A 252 -18.96 5.16 5.77
C ASP A 252 -18.43 3.98 6.59
N PHE A 253 -17.46 3.23 6.08
CA PHE A 253 -16.79 2.18 6.84
C PHE A 253 -16.07 2.72 8.07
N PHE A 254 -15.43 3.89 7.98
CA PHE A 254 -14.74 4.48 9.14
C PHE A 254 -15.69 5.11 10.17
N LYS A 255 -16.92 5.45 9.80
CA LYS A 255 -17.95 5.93 10.73
C LYS A 255 -18.69 4.80 11.47
N SER A 256 -18.81 3.60 10.88
CA SER A 256 -19.45 2.42 11.48
C SER A 256 -18.66 1.88 12.67
#